data_74d21f8c450a26b34e834ccd5fa45496
#
_entry.id   74d21f8c450a26b34e834ccd5fa45496
#
_cell.length_a   1.000
_cell.length_b   1.000
_cell.length_c   1.000
_cell.angle_alpha   90.00
_cell.angle_beta   90.00
_cell.angle_gamma   90.00
#
_symmetry.space_group_name_H-M   'P 1'
#
loop_
_entity.id
_entity.type
_entity.pdbx_description
1 polymer ?
#
loop_
_entity_poly.entity_id
_entity_poly.type
_entity_poly.pdbx_seq_one_letter_code
_entity_poly.pdbx_strand_id
1 'polypeptide(L)'
;MRTELTSSDLMRQTLKGHIDHEGVQTLLEAAAACDEAQACLADGDYKAALEIALPLVLLQSPVVASRARETAIAALDELVEQALNANRPQQALRYIEQWLSLEPKGFFPLLRRAEILQHEIGDLHEAWTAYLHVLRYYPNSTEAFLGLAQLALMEGNPERAYPYILRAWQSLANSEWAYTPSVRTLQAVFEDLYDITAGMMQWLGSADEARELTQKAIALLGETELLKERMQIIEELGD
;
A
#
# COMPACT_ATOMS: atom_id res chain seq x y z
N MET A 1 72.60 -2.22 -10.45
CA MET A 1 71.72 -3.35 -10.85
C MET A 1 70.28 -2.98 -10.58
N ARG A 2 69.54 -2.67 -11.62
CA ARG A 2 68.07 -2.54 -11.51
C ARG A 2 67.53 -3.96 -11.66
N THR A 3 66.98 -4.50 -10.60
CA THR A 3 66.20 -5.76 -10.64
C THR A 3 64.93 -5.47 -11.44
N GLU A 4 64.85 -5.99 -12.64
CA GLU A 4 63.63 -5.98 -13.45
C GLU A 4 62.58 -6.83 -12.73
N LEU A 5 61.49 -6.19 -12.34
CA LEU A 5 60.33 -6.87 -11.78
C LEU A 5 59.75 -7.86 -12.81
N THR A 6 59.56 -9.10 -12.43
CA THR A 6 58.92 -10.07 -13.32
C THR A 6 57.47 -9.70 -13.57
N SER A 7 56.88 -10.16 -14.68
CA SER A 7 55.42 -9.97 -14.95
C SER A 7 54.56 -10.46 -13.79
N SER A 8 55.00 -11.51 -13.08
CA SER A 8 54.30 -12.04 -11.91
C SER A 8 54.36 -11.07 -10.73
N ASP A 9 55.47 -10.34 -10.53
CA ASP A 9 55.60 -9.36 -9.45
C ASP A 9 54.77 -8.11 -9.73
N LEU A 10 54.71 -7.67 -10.99
CA LEU A 10 53.81 -6.59 -11.46
C LEU A 10 52.35 -6.94 -11.27
N MET A 11 51.93 -8.16 -11.64
CA MET A 11 50.57 -8.63 -11.43
C MET A 11 50.21 -8.68 -9.94
N ARG A 12 51.10 -9.19 -9.07
CA ARG A 12 50.91 -9.23 -7.61
C ARG A 12 50.78 -7.84 -7.00
N GLN A 13 51.62 -6.88 -7.42
CA GLN A 13 51.52 -5.47 -6.97
C GLN A 13 50.22 -4.83 -7.42
N THR A 14 49.83 -5.03 -8.68
CA THR A 14 48.57 -4.52 -9.22
C THR A 14 47.37 -5.10 -8.45
N LEU A 15 47.35 -6.42 -8.24
CA LEU A 15 46.27 -7.05 -7.46
C LEU A 15 46.19 -6.53 -6.02
N LYS A 16 47.35 -6.41 -5.32
CA LYS A 16 47.38 -5.85 -3.96
C LYS A 16 46.86 -4.41 -3.90
N GLY A 17 47.15 -3.58 -4.91
CA GLY A 17 46.69 -2.20 -4.98
C GLY A 17 45.19 -2.07 -5.30
N HIS A 18 44.52 -3.15 -5.73
CA HIS A 18 43.07 -3.16 -6.03
C HIS A 18 42.25 -3.83 -4.93
N ILE A 19 42.87 -4.40 -3.91
CA ILE A 19 42.14 -5.00 -2.78
C ILE A 19 41.86 -3.90 -1.76
N ASP A 20 40.61 -3.44 -1.77
CA ASP A 20 40.07 -2.51 -0.77
C ASP A 20 39.55 -3.31 0.45
N HIS A 21 40.44 -3.57 1.41
CA HIS A 21 40.09 -4.28 2.62
C HIS A 21 39.11 -3.49 3.51
N GLU A 22 39.20 -2.18 3.52
CA GLU A 22 38.33 -1.32 4.31
C GLU A 22 36.92 -1.30 3.73
N GLY A 23 36.78 -1.18 2.41
CA GLY A 23 35.51 -1.29 1.71
C GLY A 23 34.85 -2.66 1.88
N VAL A 24 35.63 -3.75 1.84
CA VAL A 24 35.11 -5.10 2.11
C VAL A 24 34.60 -5.23 3.54
N GLN A 25 35.37 -4.74 4.52
CA GLN A 25 34.95 -4.75 5.93
C GLN A 25 33.67 -3.98 6.15
N THR A 26 33.56 -2.77 5.60
CA THR A 26 32.36 -1.93 5.68
C THR A 26 31.13 -2.63 5.08
N LEU A 27 31.29 -3.33 3.94
CA LEU A 27 30.20 -4.08 3.32
C LEU A 27 29.76 -5.29 4.17
N LEU A 28 30.69 -5.98 4.80
CA LEU A 28 30.37 -7.10 5.70
C LEU A 28 29.61 -6.63 6.94
N GLU A 29 30.04 -5.51 7.53
CA GLU A 29 29.34 -4.89 8.67
C GLU A 29 27.93 -4.43 8.27
N ALA A 30 27.79 -3.81 7.11
CA ALA A 30 26.48 -3.42 6.60
C ALA A 30 25.57 -4.60 6.27
N ALA A 31 26.12 -5.70 5.75
CA ALA A 31 25.38 -6.94 5.53
C ALA A 31 24.89 -7.56 6.84
N ALA A 32 25.77 -7.60 7.86
CA ALA A 32 25.41 -8.08 9.20
C ALA A 32 24.32 -7.22 9.85
N ALA A 33 24.38 -5.90 9.69
CA ALA A 33 23.33 -5.00 10.16
C ALA A 33 21.99 -5.22 9.43
N CYS A 34 22.01 -5.58 8.13
CA CYS A 34 20.77 -5.99 7.44
C CYS A 34 20.18 -7.27 8.03
N ASP A 35 21.02 -8.25 8.37
CA ASP A 35 20.57 -9.50 8.99
C ASP A 35 19.99 -9.22 10.39
N GLU A 36 20.60 -8.32 11.17
CA GLU A 36 20.08 -7.86 12.46
C GLU A 36 18.73 -7.15 12.31
N ALA A 37 18.60 -6.23 11.35
CA ALA A 37 17.32 -5.56 11.07
C ALA A 37 16.21 -6.56 10.71
N GLN A 38 16.52 -7.59 9.91
CA GLN A 38 15.57 -8.65 9.58
C GLN A 38 15.21 -9.52 10.79
N ALA A 39 16.15 -9.78 11.68
CA ALA A 39 15.87 -10.48 12.94
C ALA A 39 14.92 -9.66 13.83
N CYS A 40 15.17 -8.35 14.01
CA CYS A 40 14.26 -7.45 14.73
C CYS A 40 12.86 -7.43 14.11
N LEU A 41 12.76 -7.42 12.76
CA LEU A 41 11.48 -7.49 12.06
C LEU A 41 10.74 -8.79 12.36
N ALA A 42 11.44 -9.92 12.34
CA ALA A 42 10.87 -11.25 12.64
C ALA A 42 10.41 -11.37 14.10
N ASP A 43 11.12 -10.72 15.03
CA ASP A 43 10.80 -10.68 16.46
C ASP A 43 9.69 -9.69 16.80
N GLY A 44 9.22 -8.90 15.82
CA GLY A 44 8.16 -7.89 15.99
C GLY A 44 8.67 -6.56 16.57
N ASP A 45 9.99 -6.37 16.69
CA ASP A 45 10.56 -5.06 17.04
C ASP A 45 10.77 -4.21 15.78
N TYR A 46 9.64 -3.75 15.23
CA TYR A 46 9.61 -2.99 13.98
C TYR A 46 10.34 -1.64 14.07
N LYS A 47 10.39 -1.03 15.27
CA LYS A 47 11.13 0.22 15.46
C LYS A 47 12.63 0.01 15.38
N ALA A 48 13.16 -0.99 16.07
CA ALA A 48 14.57 -1.35 15.98
C ALA A 48 14.94 -1.76 14.54
N ALA A 49 14.10 -2.59 13.88
CA ALA A 49 14.29 -2.97 12.49
C ALA A 49 14.40 -1.72 11.57
N LEU A 50 13.51 -0.75 11.74
CA LEU A 50 13.50 0.49 10.96
C LEU A 50 14.74 1.36 11.25
N GLU A 51 15.09 1.55 12.52
CA GLU A 51 16.25 2.35 12.94
C GLU A 51 17.57 1.80 12.38
N ILE A 52 17.72 0.48 12.32
CA ILE A 52 18.89 -0.19 11.74
C ILE A 52 18.87 -0.11 10.21
N ALA A 53 17.71 -0.34 9.57
CA ALA A 53 17.61 -0.44 8.12
C ALA A 53 17.74 0.92 7.40
N LEU A 54 17.14 2.01 7.93
CA LEU A 54 17.08 3.30 7.24
C LEU A 54 18.46 3.87 6.82
N PRO A 55 19.51 3.88 7.67
CA PRO A 55 20.83 4.36 7.26
C PRO A 55 21.43 3.54 6.12
N LEU A 56 21.14 2.23 6.08
CA LEU A 56 21.70 1.29 5.09
C LEU A 56 21.09 1.48 3.69
N VAL A 57 19.90 2.05 3.58
CA VAL A 57 19.26 2.37 2.28
C VAL A 57 20.09 3.35 1.46
N LEU A 58 20.88 4.19 2.11
CA LEU A 58 21.71 5.24 1.48
C LEU A 58 23.09 4.74 1.05
N LEU A 59 23.44 3.50 1.36
CA LEU A 59 24.75 2.94 1.00
C LEU A 59 24.88 2.73 -0.50
N GLN A 60 26.10 2.86 -1.00
CA GLN A 60 26.40 2.68 -2.43
C GLN A 60 26.30 1.23 -2.91
N SER A 61 26.16 0.26 -2.01
CA SER A 61 25.96 -1.14 -2.37
C SER A 61 24.49 -1.41 -2.73
N PRO A 62 24.14 -1.69 -4.00
CA PRO A 62 22.77 -1.92 -4.41
C PRO A 62 22.11 -3.09 -3.68
N VAL A 63 22.89 -4.15 -3.39
CA VAL A 63 22.38 -5.35 -2.71
C VAL A 63 21.99 -5.03 -1.26
N VAL A 64 22.87 -4.35 -0.51
CA VAL A 64 22.60 -3.93 0.87
C VAL A 64 21.45 -2.94 0.90
N ALA A 65 21.49 -1.91 0.05
CA ALA A 65 20.47 -0.88 -0.01
C ALA A 65 19.07 -1.44 -0.38
N SER A 66 18.99 -2.43 -1.28
CA SER A 66 17.72 -3.10 -1.62
C SER A 66 17.16 -3.87 -0.44
N ARG A 67 17.97 -4.73 0.19
CA ARG A 67 17.54 -5.51 1.37
C ARG A 67 17.11 -4.59 2.52
N ALA A 68 17.90 -3.55 2.80
CA ALA A 68 17.58 -2.58 3.84
C ALA A 68 16.26 -1.86 3.55
N ARG A 69 16.03 -1.47 2.28
CA ARG A 69 14.77 -0.84 1.86
C ARG A 69 13.58 -1.76 2.05
N GLU A 70 13.68 -3.01 1.64
CA GLU A 70 12.62 -4.02 1.82
C GLU A 70 12.29 -4.22 3.30
N THR A 71 13.31 -4.33 4.16
CA THR A 71 13.11 -4.45 5.61
C THR A 71 12.50 -3.19 6.21
N ALA A 72 12.94 -2.00 5.80
CA ALA A 72 12.39 -0.73 6.27
C ALA A 72 10.92 -0.56 5.85
N ILE A 73 10.56 -0.93 4.62
CA ILE A 73 9.18 -0.90 4.11
C ILE A 73 8.30 -1.85 4.91
N ALA A 74 8.73 -3.09 5.12
CA ALA A 74 7.99 -4.06 5.91
C ALA A 74 7.78 -3.59 7.37
N ALA A 75 8.82 -3.00 7.99
CA ALA A 75 8.70 -2.44 9.32
C ALA A 75 7.74 -1.24 9.37
N LEU A 76 7.75 -0.37 8.35
CA LEU A 76 6.84 0.77 8.25
C LEU A 76 5.39 0.33 8.09
N ASP A 77 5.11 -0.69 7.27
CA ASP A 77 3.77 -1.24 7.09
C ASP A 77 3.20 -1.73 8.43
N GLU A 78 3.96 -2.51 9.17
CA GLU A 78 3.56 -3.01 10.50
C GLU A 78 3.40 -1.87 11.54
N LEU A 79 4.26 -0.84 11.49
CA LEU A 79 4.14 0.32 12.37
C LEU A 79 2.91 1.17 12.04
N VAL A 80 2.49 1.24 10.80
CA VAL A 80 1.21 1.85 10.39
C VAL A 80 0.05 1.10 11.03
N GLU A 81 0.00 -0.23 10.88
CA GLU A 81 -1.05 -1.07 11.48
C GLU A 81 -1.07 -0.94 13.01
N GLN A 82 0.09 -0.98 13.67
CA GLN A 82 0.16 -0.76 15.13
C GLN A 82 -0.36 0.61 15.55
N ALA A 83 -0.06 1.66 14.78
CA ALA A 83 -0.52 3.00 15.08
C ALA A 83 -2.04 3.13 14.91
N LEU A 84 -2.64 2.52 13.88
CA LEU A 84 -4.07 2.50 13.66
C LEU A 84 -4.79 1.70 14.74
N ASN A 85 -4.31 0.50 15.07
CA ASN A 85 -4.85 -0.32 16.16
C ASN A 85 -4.79 0.38 17.52
N ALA A 86 -3.81 1.28 17.72
CA ALA A 86 -3.69 2.11 18.93
C ALA A 86 -4.51 3.42 18.85
N ASN A 87 -5.35 3.61 17.82
CA ASN A 87 -6.12 4.82 17.54
C ASN A 87 -5.25 6.10 17.46
N ARG A 88 -4.13 6.00 16.71
CA ARG A 88 -3.16 7.09 16.51
C ARG A 88 -2.94 7.40 15.03
N PRO A 89 -3.97 7.88 14.30
CA PRO A 89 -3.91 8.03 12.85
C PRO A 89 -2.85 9.04 12.38
N GLN A 90 -2.57 10.10 13.15
CA GLN A 90 -1.50 11.04 12.82
C GLN A 90 -0.10 10.42 12.92
N GLN A 91 0.07 9.41 13.79
CA GLN A 91 1.31 8.64 13.84
C GLN A 91 1.42 7.69 12.65
N ALA A 92 0.32 7.04 12.26
CA ALA A 92 0.25 6.22 11.06
C ALA A 92 0.64 7.04 9.82
N LEU A 93 0.09 8.26 9.65
CA LEU A 93 0.48 9.14 8.53
C LEU A 93 1.96 9.47 8.52
N ARG A 94 2.60 9.68 9.70
CA ARG A 94 4.05 9.91 9.74
C ARG A 94 4.86 8.71 9.24
N TYR A 95 4.42 7.50 9.53
CA TYR A 95 5.06 6.29 9.00
C TYR A 95 4.81 6.15 7.48
N ILE A 96 3.62 6.49 7.01
CA ILE A 96 3.31 6.54 5.57
C ILE A 96 4.20 7.57 4.84
N GLU A 97 4.44 8.76 5.41
CA GLU A 97 5.34 9.75 4.79
C GLU A 97 6.79 9.24 4.73
N GLN A 98 7.25 8.51 5.75
CA GLN A 98 8.55 7.84 5.71
C GLN A 98 8.58 6.75 4.62
N TRP A 99 7.52 5.95 4.49
CA TRP A 99 7.41 4.96 3.44
C TRP A 99 7.44 5.61 2.04
N LEU A 100 6.69 6.68 1.83
CA LEU A 100 6.70 7.45 0.59
C LEU A 100 8.07 8.07 0.27
N SER A 101 8.90 8.36 1.27
CA SER A 101 10.28 8.80 1.04
C SER A 101 11.17 7.69 0.44
N LEU A 102 10.87 6.42 0.75
CA LEU A 102 11.55 5.24 0.20
C LEU A 102 10.97 4.81 -1.15
N GLU A 103 9.65 4.93 -1.30
CA GLU A 103 8.87 4.57 -2.49
C GLU A 103 7.89 5.69 -2.89
N PRO A 104 8.36 6.78 -3.52
CA PRO A 104 7.49 7.94 -3.83
C PRO A 104 6.31 7.65 -4.75
N LYS A 105 6.31 6.51 -5.42
CA LYS A 105 5.25 6.05 -6.33
C LYS A 105 4.67 4.70 -5.89
N GLY A 106 4.97 4.25 -4.67
CA GLY A 106 4.47 2.98 -4.16
C GLY A 106 2.94 2.98 -4.10
N PHE A 107 2.32 1.93 -4.63
CA PHE A 107 0.85 1.82 -4.64
C PHE A 107 0.28 1.82 -3.22
N PHE A 108 0.79 0.92 -2.38
CA PHE A 108 0.27 0.76 -1.01
C PHE A 108 0.39 2.02 -0.15
N PRO A 109 1.56 2.70 -0.03
CA PRO A 109 1.63 3.88 0.81
C PRO A 109 0.79 5.04 0.27
N LEU A 110 0.62 5.18 -1.05
CA LEU A 110 -0.28 6.19 -1.62
C LEU A 110 -1.75 5.89 -1.30
N LEU A 111 -2.18 4.64 -1.44
CA LEU A 111 -3.55 4.22 -1.15
C LEU A 111 -3.85 4.33 0.36
N ARG A 112 -2.99 3.77 1.21
CA ARG A 112 -3.13 3.82 2.68
C ARG A 112 -3.20 5.25 3.22
N ARG A 113 -2.43 6.18 2.62
CA ARG A 113 -2.54 7.60 2.98
C ARG A 113 -3.96 8.12 2.76
N ALA A 114 -4.56 7.81 1.60
CA ALA A 114 -5.91 8.26 1.27
C ALA A 114 -6.96 7.64 2.21
N GLU A 115 -6.86 6.34 2.48
CA GLU A 115 -7.75 5.62 3.39
C GLU A 115 -7.68 6.17 4.83
N ILE A 116 -6.49 6.41 5.37
CA ILE A 116 -6.30 6.98 6.71
C ILE A 116 -6.92 8.39 6.79
N LEU A 117 -6.72 9.22 5.77
CA LEU A 117 -7.31 10.55 5.71
C LEU A 117 -8.84 10.49 5.67
N GLN A 118 -9.41 9.54 4.94
CA GLN A 118 -10.87 9.36 4.82
C GLN A 118 -11.48 8.80 6.10
N HIS A 119 -11.00 7.65 6.58
CA HIS A 119 -11.69 6.86 7.59
C HIS A 119 -11.26 7.19 9.02
N GLU A 120 -9.98 7.50 9.23
CA GLU A 120 -9.41 7.67 10.57
C GLU A 120 -9.32 9.13 11.02
N ILE A 121 -9.13 10.04 10.07
CA ILE A 121 -8.99 11.48 10.33
C ILE A 121 -10.27 12.24 9.96
N GLY A 122 -10.97 11.78 8.92
CA GLY A 122 -12.17 12.42 8.41
C GLY A 122 -11.89 13.68 7.58
N ASP A 123 -10.65 13.88 7.11
CA ASP A 123 -10.32 14.98 6.21
C ASP A 123 -10.65 14.58 4.76
N LEU A 124 -11.94 14.77 4.40
CA LEU A 124 -12.46 14.37 3.09
C LEU A 124 -11.77 15.11 1.93
N HIS A 125 -11.36 16.37 2.16
CA HIS A 125 -10.68 17.15 1.12
C HIS A 125 -9.28 16.64 0.81
N GLU A 126 -8.48 16.40 1.86
CA GLU A 126 -7.14 15.82 1.70
C GLU A 126 -7.22 14.37 1.19
N ALA A 127 -8.20 13.57 1.65
CA ALA A 127 -8.46 12.21 1.16
C ALA A 127 -8.75 12.21 -0.34
N TRP A 128 -9.60 13.14 -0.81
CA TRP A 128 -9.89 13.32 -2.23
C TRP A 128 -8.62 13.55 -3.06
N THR A 129 -7.79 14.48 -2.59
CA THR A 129 -6.52 14.81 -3.24
C THR A 129 -5.56 13.60 -3.24
N ALA A 130 -5.53 12.83 -2.15
CA ALA A 130 -4.70 11.65 -2.03
C ALA A 130 -5.13 10.52 -2.99
N TYR A 131 -6.45 10.25 -3.15
CA TYR A 131 -6.93 9.29 -4.13
C TYR A 131 -6.63 9.73 -5.58
N LEU A 132 -6.78 11.01 -5.90
CA LEU A 132 -6.36 11.53 -7.21
C LEU A 132 -4.86 11.35 -7.44
N HIS A 133 -4.04 11.42 -6.39
CA HIS A 133 -2.61 11.15 -6.47
C HIS A 133 -2.33 9.66 -6.75
N VAL A 134 -3.10 8.74 -6.16
CA VAL A 134 -3.05 7.31 -6.56
C VAL A 134 -3.33 7.17 -8.05
N LEU A 135 -4.43 7.74 -8.55
CA LEU A 135 -4.83 7.63 -9.96
C LEU A 135 -3.84 8.27 -10.95
N ARG A 136 -3.01 9.20 -10.49
CA ARG A 136 -1.95 9.77 -11.32
C ARG A 136 -0.89 8.75 -11.72
N TYR A 137 -0.58 7.79 -10.84
CA TYR A 137 0.41 6.73 -11.09
C TYR A 137 -0.24 5.41 -11.48
N TYR A 138 -1.46 5.17 -10.99
CA TYR A 138 -2.24 3.95 -11.17
C TYR A 138 -3.63 4.30 -11.71
N PRO A 139 -3.74 4.70 -13.00
CA PRO A 139 -4.95 5.29 -13.58
C PRO A 139 -6.15 4.36 -13.62
N ASN A 140 -5.94 3.07 -13.38
CA ASN A 140 -6.98 2.03 -13.35
C ASN A 140 -7.13 1.40 -11.96
N SER A 141 -6.74 2.09 -10.88
CA SER A 141 -6.94 1.57 -9.52
C SER A 141 -8.43 1.55 -9.16
N THR A 142 -8.97 0.36 -8.99
CA THR A 142 -10.36 0.13 -8.53
C THR A 142 -10.56 0.70 -7.14
N GLU A 143 -9.60 0.50 -6.23
CA GLU A 143 -9.65 0.98 -4.84
C GLU A 143 -9.70 2.51 -4.78
N ALA A 144 -8.91 3.19 -5.62
CA ALA A 144 -8.94 4.65 -5.66
C ALA A 144 -10.26 5.19 -6.24
N PHE A 145 -10.84 4.52 -7.23
CA PHE A 145 -12.17 4.88 -7.74
C PHE A 145 -13.26 4.63 -6.69
N LEU A 146 -13.20 3.52 -5.95
CA LEU A 146 -14.12 3.26 -4.84
C LEU A 146 -14.02 4.34 -3.76
N GLY A 147 -12.80 4.68 -3.32
CA GLY A 147 -12.59 5.73 -2.33
C GLY A 147 -13.17 7.07 -2.78
N LEU A 148 -12.96 7.48 -4.05
CA LEU A 148 -13.56 8.72 -4.60
C LEU A 148 -15.08 8.65 -4.66
N ALA A 149 -15.66 7.49 -4.99
CA ALA A 149 -17.10 7.32 -4.99
C ALA A 149 -17.69 7.43 -3.58
N GLN A 150 -17.06 6.76 -2.60
CA GLN A 150 -17.45 6.84 -1.18
C GLN A 150 -17.39 8.29 -0.67
N LEU A 151 -16.29 9.01 -0.95
CA LEU A 151 -16.16 10.42 -0.57
C LEU A 151 -17.29 11.28 -1.16
N ALA A 152 -17.63 11.09 -2.44
CA ALA A 152 -18.71 11.82 -3.08
C ALA A 152 -20.07 11.53 -2.42
N LEU A 153 -20.33 10.27 -2.02
CA LEU A 153 -21.55 9.91 -1.29
C LEU A 153 -21.57 10.50 0.13
N MET A 154 -20.43 10.49 0.84
CA MET A 154 -20.31 11.14 2.16
C MET A 154 -20.55 12.64 2.10
N GLU A 155 -20.20 13.31 0.98
CA GLU A 155 -20.54 14.72 0.70
C GLU A 155 -22.00 14.91 0.30
N GLY A 156 -22.81 13.85 0.20
CA GLY A 156 -24.20 13.90 -0.26
C GLY A 156 -24.33 14.18 -1.76
N ASN A 157 -23.34 13.85 -2.55
CA ASN A 157 -23.30 14.12 -3.99
C ASN A 157 -23.21 12.81 -4.82
N PRO A 158 -24.31 12.07 -4.93
CA PRO A 158 -24.35 10.79 -5.66
C PRO A 158 -24.11 10.97 -7.18
N GLU A 159 -24.45 12.11 -7.75
CA GLU A 159 -24.19 12.39 -9.17
C GLU A 159 -22.66 12.42 -9.45
N ARG A 160 -21.88 12.92 -8.48
CA ARG A 160 -20.42 12.92 -8.55
C ARG A 160 -19.84 11.53 -8.30
N ALA A 161 -20.50 10.68 -7.51
CA ALA A 161 -20.08 9.31 -7.24
C ALA A 161 -20.22 8.40 -8.46
N TYR A 162 -21.31 8.59 -9.24
CA TYR A 162 -21.66 7.71 -10.36
C TYR A 162 -20.52 7.41 -11.36
N PRO A 163 -19.80 8.41 -11.91
CA PRO A 163 -18.71 8.13 -12.84
C PRO A 163 -17.56 7.32 -12.22
N TYR A 164 -17.30 7.45 -10.92
CA TYR A 164 -16.27 6.68 -10.24
C TYR A 164 -16.70 5.23 -10.02
N ILE A 165 -17.96 4.98 -9.69
CA ILE A 165 -18.52 3.61 -9.60
C ILE A 165 -18.38 2.91 -10.95
N LEU A 166 -18.74 3.58 -12.05
CA LEU A 166 -18.58 3.00 -13.39
C LEU A 166 -17.11 2.71 -13.71
N ARG A 167 -16.19 3.60 -13.34
CA ARG A 167 -14.75 3.39 -13.55
C ARG A 167 -14.21 2.22 -12.73
N ALA A 168 -14.67 2.06 -11.49
CA ALA A 168 -14.30 0.93 -10.66
C ALA A 168 -14.72 -0.40 -11.29
N TRP A 169 -15.97 -0.52 -11.78
CA TRP A 169 -16.43 -1.70 -12.51
C TRP A 169 -15.63 -1.97 -13.79
N GLN A 170 -15.31 -0.92 -14.56
CA GLN A 170 -14.51 -1.04 -15.79
C GLN A 170 -13.09 -1.51 -15.50
N SER A 171 -12.47 -0.99 -14.44
CA SER A 171 -11.13 -1.38 -14.01
C SER A 171 -11.07 -2.85 -13.63
N LEU A 172 -12.04 -3.34 -12.86
CA LEU A 172 -12.15 -4.77 -12.52
C LEU A 172 -12.28 -5.65 -13.78
N ALA A 173 -13.12 -5.25 -14.74
CA ALA A 173 -13.31 -6.01 -15.97
C ALA A 173 -12.00 -6.15 -16.78
N ASN A 174 -11.12 -5.15 -16.73
CA ASN A 174 -9.83 -5.15 -17.43
C ASN A 174 -8.75 -5.94 -16.71
N SER A 175 -8.98 -6.35 -15.44
CA SER A 175 -8.02 -7.09 -14.60
C SER A 175 -6.66 -6.38 -14.44
N GLU A 176 -6.63 -5.05 -14.51
CA GLU A 176 -5.42 -4.24 -14.37
C GLU A 176 -5.19 -3.87 -12.90
N TRP A 177 -4.51 -4.76 -12.18
CA TRP A 177 -4.13 -4.54 -10.79
C TRP A 177 -2.71 -4.00 -10.68
N ALA A 178 -2.48 -3.05 -9.77
CA ALA A 178 -1.15 -2.54 -9.44
C ALA A 178 -0.29 -3.59 -8.71
N TYR A 179 -0.91 -4.65 -8.22
CA TYR A 179 -0.32 -5.77 -7.48
C TYR A 179 -1.12 -7.05 -7.74
N THR A 180 -0.65 -8.18 -7.23
CA THR A 180 -1.41 -9.44 -7.29
C THR A 180 -2.29 -9.55 -6.04
N PRO A 181 -3.61 -9.29 -6.15
CA PRO A 181 -4.49 -9.31 -4.97
C PRO A 181 -4.68 -10.74 -4.46
N SER A 182 -4.82 -10.88 -3.14
CA SER A 182 -5.28 -12.12 -2.54
C SER A 182 -6.77 -12.34 -2.81
N VAL A 183 -7.25 -13.58 -2.67
CA VAL A 183 -8.69 -13.88 -2.78
C VAL A 183 -9.50 -13.05 -1.78
N ARG A 184 -9.00 -12.87 -0.55
CA ARG A 184 -9.64 -12.05 0.48
C ARG A 184 -9.72 -10.58 0.06
N THR A 185 -8.66 -10.03 -0.52
CA THR A 185 -8.65 -8.65 -1.03
C THR A 185 -9.66 -8.48 -2.16
N LEU A 186 -9.72 -9.43 -3.09
CA LEU A 186 -10.73 -9.42 -4.17
C LEU A 186 -12.15 -9.44 -3.61
N GLN A 187 -12.41 -10.31 -2.63
CA GLN A 187 -13.73 -10.39 -1.99
C GLN A 187 -14.13 -9.06 -1.35
N ALA A 188 -13.24 -8.41 -0.60
CA ALA A 188 -13.51 -7.12 0.03
C ALA A 188 -13.80 -6.02 -1.01
N VAL A 189 -12.98 -5.91 -2.06
CA VAL A 189 -13.21 -4.92 -3.14
C VAL A 189 -14.53 -5.16 -3.87
N PHE A 190 -14.90 -6.43 -4.13
CA PHE A 190 -16.19 -6.74 -4.74
C PHE A 190 -17.35 -6.42 -3.81
N GLU A 191 -17.23 -6.73 -2.52
CA GLU A 191 -18.22 -6.43 -1.50
C GLU A 191 -18.53 -4.93 -1.46
N ASP A 192 -17.49 -4.09 -1.31
CA ASP A 192 -17.62 -2.63 -1.32
C ASP A 192 -18.26 -2.11 -2.62
N LEU A 193 -17.87 -2.68 -3.75
CA LEU A 193 -18.39 -2.24 -5.04
C LEU A 193 -19.86 -2.62 -5.25
N TYR A 194 -20.28 -3.80 -4.77
CA TYR A 194 -21.69 -4.19 -4.78
C TYR A 194 -22.50 -3.30 -3.82
N ASP A 195 -22.00 -3.06 -2.62
CA ASP A 195 -22.67 -2.22 -1.62
C ASP A 195 -22.89 -0.80 -2.12
N ILE A 196 -21.83 -0.15 -2.62
CA ILE A 196 -21.92 1.23 -3.13
C ILE A 196 -22.83 1.34 -4.36
N THR A 197 -22.85 0.30 -5.21
CA THR A 197 -23.71 0.26 -6.40
C THR A 197 -25.17 0.09 -6.01
N ALA A 198 -25.46 -0.79 -5.04
CA ALA A 198 -26.82 -0.98 -4.51
C ALA A 198 -27.34 0.28 -3.84
N GLY A 199 -26.50 0.98 -3.04
CA GLY A 199 -26.82 2.27 -2.45
C GLY A 199 -27.15 3.34 -3.50
N MET A 200 -26.41 3.36 -4.61
CA MET A 200 -26.69 4.26 -5.72
C MET A 200 -28.03 3.94 -6.41
N MET A 201 -28.33 2.65 -6.65
CA MET A 201 -29.61 2.23 -7.23
C MET A 201 -30.79 2.64 -6.33
N GLN A 202 -30.64 2.44 -5.03
CA GLN A 202 -31.64 2.86 -4.03
C GLN A 202 -31.87 4.39 -4.08
N TRP A 203 -30.81 5.17 -4.13
CA TRP A 203 -30.92 6.63 -4.26
C TRP A 203 -31.64 7.06 -5.55
N LEU A 204 -31.45 6.30 -6.65
CA LEU A 204 -32.16 6.51 -7.92
C LEU A 204 -33.64 6.07 -7.87
N GLY A 205 -34.13 5.56 -6.75
CA GLY A 205 -35.49 5.07 -6.58
C GLY A 205 -35.71 3.64 -7.10
N SER A 206 -34.65 2.90 -7.36
CA SER A 206 -34.69 1.51 -7.87
C SER A 206 -34.43 0.49 -6.75
N ALA A 207 -35.23 0.52 -5.66
CA ALA A 207 -35.07 -0.34 -4.49
C ALA A 207 -35.10 -1.85 -4.84
N ASP A 208 -35.94 -2.26 -5.76
CA ASP A 208 -36.02 -3.66 -6.20
C ASP A 208 -34.74 -4.12 -6.91
N GLU A 209 -34.16 -3.25 -7.76
CA GLU A 209 -32.88 -3.54 -8.42
C GLU A 209 -31.70 -3.58 -7.41
N ALA A 210 -31.71 -2.67 -6.43
CA ALA A 210 -30.74 -2.67 -5.34
C ALA A 210 -30.84 -3.96 -4.52
N ARG A 211 -32.06 -4.43 -4.21
CA ARG A 211 -32.30 -5.71 -3.51
C ARG A 211 -31.77 -6.90 -4.32
N GLU A 212 -32.11 -6.97 -5.60
CA GLU A 212 -31.64 -8.05 -6.49
C GLU A 212 -30.11 -8.08 -6.58
N LEU A 213 -29.46 -6.90 -6.68
CA LEU A 213 -28.02 -6.77 -6.74
C LEU A 213 -27.37 -7.26 -5.44
N THR A 214 -27.90 -6.85 -4.29
CA THR A 214 -27.39 -7.27 -2.97
C THR A 214 -27.57 -8.77 -2.76
N GLN A 215 -28.69 -9.35 -3.17
CA GLN A 215 -28.92 -10.81 -3.14
C GLN A 215 -27.90 -11.57 -4.00
N LYS A 216 -27.57 -11.05 -5.19
CA LYS A 216 -26.52 -11.62 -6.04
C LYS A 216 -25.14 -11.53 -5.38
N ALA A 217 -24.83 -10.41 -4.72
CA ALA A 217 -23.58 -10.26 -3.99
C ALA A 217 -23.48 -11.29 -2.84
N ILE A 218 -24.53 -11.46 -2.04
CA ILE A 218 -24.59 -12.46 -0.98
C ILE A 218 -24.41 -13.87 -1.52
N ALA A 219 -25.02 -14.20 -2.66
CA ALA A 219 -24.88 -15.51 -3.28
C ALA A 219 -23.45 -15.80 -3.78
N LEU A 220 -22.69 -14.76 -4.18
CA LEU A 220 -21.34 -14.88 -4.71
C LEU A 220 -20.27 -14.82 -3.61
N LEU A 221 -20.43 -13.93 -2.66
CA LEU A 221 -19.39 -13.58 -1.66
C LEU A 221 -19.65 -14.17 -0.29
N GLY A 222 -20.88 -14.61 -0.04
CA GLY A 222 -21.38 -15.01 1.28
C GLY A 222 -22.11 -13.85 1.97
N GLU A 223 -22.74 -14.18 3.09
CA GLU A 223 -23.51 -13.23 3.90
C GLU A 223 -22.57 -12.49 4.85
N THR A 224 -22.03 -11.34 4.42
CA THR A 224 -21.18 -10.48 5.22
C THR A 224 -22.00 -9.46 6.01
N GLU A 225 -21.42 -8.84 7.04
CA GLU A 225 -22.13 -7.82 7.83
C GLU A 225 -22.52 -6.61 6.97
N LEU A 226 -21.65 -6.15 6.06
CA LEU A 226 -21.92 -5.02 5.17
C LEU A 226 -23.12 -5.30 4.26
N LEU A 227 -23.19 -6.49 3.66
CA LEU A 227 -24.30 -6.87 2.77
C LEU A 227 -25.62 -7.09 3.53
N LYS A 228 -25.56 -7.57 4.81
CA LYS A 228 -26.74 -7.63 5.69
C LYS A 228 -27.27 -6.24 6.02
N GLU A 229 -26.39 -5.33 6.43
CA GLU A 229 -26.77 -3.96 6.72
C GLU A 229 -27.40 -3.29 5.48
N ARG A 230 -26.82 -3.52 4.28
CA ARG A 230 -27.41 -3.02 3.04
C ARG A 230 -28.81 -3.57 2.81
N MET A 231 -29.01 -4.88 2.98
CA MET A 231 -30.36 -5.49 2.84
C MET A 231 -31.37 -4.86 3.80
N GLN A 232 -30.98 -4.70 5.07
CA GLN A 232 -31.84 -4.08 6.07
C GLN A 232 -32.22 -2.64 5.69
N ILE A 233 -31.27 -1.81 5.23
CA ILE A 233 -31.53 -0.45 4.76
C ILE A 233 -32.51 -0.45 3.58
N ILE A 234 -32.37 -1.38 2.64
CA ILE A 234 -33.27 -1.49 1.47
C ILE A 234 -34.69 -1.88 1.90
N GLU A 235 -34.84 -2.75 2.90
CA GLU A 235 -36.13 -3.18 3.43
C GLU A 235 -36.82 -2.07 4.22
N GLU A 236 -36.09 -1.33 5.05
CA GLU A 236 -36.62 -0.22 5.85
C GLU A 236 -37.06 1.00 5.02
N LEU A 237 -36.41 1.25 3.90
CA LEU A 237 -36.71 2.39 3.02
C LEU A 237 -37.60 2.02 1.81
N GLY A 238 -37.87 0.73 1.60
CA GLY A 238 -38.68 0.20 0.51
C GLY A 238 -40.17 0.08 0.81
N ASP A 239 -40.58 0.33 2.06
CA ASP A 239 -41.96 0.47 2.53
C ASP A 239 -42.41 1.95 2.53
#